data_33983148a62ac3b73e4034fc55ffaf1e
#
_entry.id   33983148a62ac3b73e4034fc55ffaf1e
#
_cell.length_a   1.000
_cell.length_b   1.000
_cell.length_c   1.000
_cell.angle_alpha   90.00
_cell.angle_beta   90.00
_cell.angle_gamma   90.00
#
_symmetry.space_group_name_H-M   'P 1'
#
loop_
_entity.id
_entity.type
_entity.pdbx_description
1 polymer ?
#
loop_
_entity_poly.entity_id
_entity_poly.type
_entity_poly.pdbx_seq_one_letter_code
_entity_poly.pdbx_strand_id
1 'polypeptide(L)'
;MDFEKARFNMVEQQIRPWDVLDFDILDALEEIEREHFVGEAFQGLAYADMELPLANGHKMLEPKVVARLAQGLKLKKDETVLEIGTGSGYATALLSKLAGKVVTDDIDAEQQQRAKKVLDELGFANVDYVQNNGLTEAS
;
A
#
# COMPACT_ATOMS: atom_id res chain seq x y z
N MET A 1 -17.91 7.35 -10.95
CA MET A 1 -17.22 8.02 -9.81
C MET A 1 -15.94 8.67 -10.30
N ASP A 2 -15.68 9.87 -9.85
CA ASP A 2 -14.40 10.56 -10.13
C ASP A 2 -13.36 10.14 -9.09
N PHE A 3 -12.57 9.15 -9.42
CA PHE A 3 -11.55 8.62 -8.51
C PHE A 3 -10.44 9.63 -8.22
N GLU A 4 -10.11 10.46 -9.18
CA GLU A 4 -9.07 11.47 -8.99
C GLU A 4 -9.47 12.49 -7.93
N LYS A 5 -10.72 12.96 -7.99
CA LYS A 5 -11.27 13.87 -6.99
C LYS A 5 -11.39 13.19 -5.63
N ALA A 6 -11.85 11.94 -5.60
CA ALA A 6 -11.97 11.19 -4.36
C ALA A 6 -10.61 10.99 -3.69
N ARG A 7 -9.58 10.73 -4.49
CA ARG A 7 -8.21 10.57 -4.02
C ARG A 7 -7.67 11.87 -3.42
N PHE A 8 -7.87 12.98 -4.10
CA PHE A 8 -7.47 14.29 -3.60
C PHE A 8 -8.16 14.59 -2.26
N ASN A 9 -9.46 14.35 -2.17
CA ASN A 9 -10.22 14.57 -0.94
C ASN A 9 -9.74 13.67 0.20
N MET A 10 -9.37 12.42 -0.10
CA MET A 10 -8.81 11.51 0.90
C MET A 10 -7.54 12.10 1.50
N VAL A 11 -6.62 12.57 0.67
CA VAL A 11 -5.35 13.14 1.14
C VAL A 11 -5.61 14.37 2.01
N GLU A 12 -6.47 15.28 1.56
CA GLU A 12 -6.70 16.55 2.23
C GLU A 12 -7.57 16.43 3.49
N GLN A 13 -8.54 15.53 3.49
CA GLN A 13 -9.55 15.48 4.54
C GLN A 13 -9.38 14.33 5.53
N GLN A 14 -8.69 13.26 5.15
CA GLN A 14 -8.48 12.10 6.01
C GLN A 14 -7.04 11.97 6.48
N ILE A 15 -6.08 12.17 5.59
CA ILE A 15 -4.67 11.86 5.85
C ILE A 15 -3.95 13.02 6.50
N ARG A 16 -4.00 14.21 5.92
CA ARG A 16 -3.35 15.39 6.49
C ARG A 16 -3.82 15.70 7.92
N PRO A 17 -5.13 15.64 8.23
CA PRO A 17 -5.59 15.89 9.61
C PRO A 17 -5.08 14.88 10.62
N TRP A 18 -4.56 13.74 10.17
CA TRP A 18 -3.98 12.68 11.02
C TRP A 18 -2.48 12.87 11.25
N ASP A 19 -2.00 14.10 11.14
CA ASP A 19 -0.60 14.46 11.32
C ASP A 19 0.36 13.81 10.33
N VAL A 20 -0.11 13.54 9.13
CA VAL A 20 0.76 13.13 8.02
C VAL A 20 1.13 14.41 7.27
N LEU A 21 2.32 14.90 7.54
CA LEU A 21 2.79 16.19 7.03
C LEU A 21 3.98 16.07 6.06
N ASP A 22 4.49 14.87 5.86
CA ASP A 22 5.60 14.60 4.94
C ASP A 22 5.10 14.75 3.50
N PHE A 23 5.62 15.73 2.78
CA PHE A 23 5.18 15.99 1.41
C PHE A 23 5.44 14.85 0.45
N ASP A 24 6.53 14.09 0.64
CA ASP A 24 6.82 12.93 -0.21
C ASP A 24 5.74 11.87 -0.07
N ILE A 25 5.24 11.66 1.13
CA ILE A 25 4.15 10.72 1.39
C ILE A 25 2.85 11.22 0.79
N LEU A 26 2.53 12.50 1.01
CA LEU A 26 1.30 13.09 0.47
C LEU A 26 1.29 13.06 -1.06
N ASP A 27 2.41 13.38 -1.69
CA ASP A 27 2.53 13.33 -3.15
C ASP A 27 2.39 11.89 -3.66
N ALA A 28 3.03 10.93 -2.99
CA ALA A 28 2.93 9.52 -3.37
C ALA A 28 1.48 9.03 -3.30
N LEU A 29 0.76 9.41 -2.24
CA LEU A 29 -0.63 9.00 -2.06
C LEU A 29 -1.54 9.61 -3.13
N GLU A 30 -1.25 10.81 -3.61
CA GLU A 30 -2.01 11.42 -4.70
C GLU A 30 -1.76 10.74 -6.05
N GLU A 31 -0.60 10.10 -6.20
CA GLU A 31 -0.24 9.41 -7.44
C GLU A 31 -0.72 7.96 -7.50
N ILE A 32 -0.88 7.30 -6.33
CA ILE A 32 -1.25 5.89 -6.29
C ILE A 32 -2.76 5.73 -6.45
N GLU A 33 -3.16 4.99 -7.46
CA GLU A 33 -4.57 4.75 -7.79
C GLU A 33 -5.10 3.59 -6.94
N ARG A 34 -5.54 3.90 -5.72
CA ARG A 34 -6.00 2.93 -4.73
C ARG A 34 -7.14 2.04 -5.22
N GLU A 35 -7.97 2.54 -6.14
CA GLU A 35 -9.09 1.77 -6.70
C GLU A 35 -8.64 0.47 -7.37
N HIS A 36 -7.39 0.41 -7.84
CA HIS A 36 -6.87 -0.81 -8.46
C HIS A 36 -6.41 -1.87 -7.46
N PHE A 37 -6.30 -1.50 -6.18
CA PHE A 37 -5.87 -2.41 -5.12
C PHE A 37 -7.02 -2.99 -4.31
N VAL A 38 -8.25 -2.58 -4.59
CA VAL A 38 -9.44 -3.07 -3.88
C VAL A 38 -10.22 -4.02 -4.76
N GLY A 39 -11.00 -4.91 -4.12
CA GLY A 39 -11.86 -5.81 -4.87
C GLY A 39 -12.88 -5.04 -5.70
N GLU A 40 -13.24 -5.59 -6.85
CA GLU A 40 -14.15 -4.93 -7.79
C GLU A 40 -15.45 -4.46 -7.12
N ALA A 41 -16.00 -5.27 -6.22
CA ALA A 41 -17.23 -4.94 -5.51
C ALA A 41 -17.08 -3.73 -4.58
N PHE A 42 -15.85 -3.35 -4.22
CA PHE A 42 -15.58 -2.29 -3.25
C PHE A 42 -14.92 -1.05 -3.85
N GLN A 43 -14.82 -0.97 -5.17
CA GLN A 43 -14.13 0.16 -5.82
C GLN A 43 -14.75 1.51 -5.46
N GLY A 44 -16.06 1.56 -5.28
CA GLY A 44 -16.74 2.78 -4.84
C GLY A 44 -16.34 3.25 -3.43
N LEU A 45 -15.72 2.37 -2.64
CA LEU A 45 -15.26 2.67 -1.28
C LEU A 45 -13.75 2.81 -1.19
N ALA A 46 -13.03 2.79 -2.32
CA ALA A 46 -11.57 2.76 -2.33
C ALA A 46 -10.94 3.91 -1.53
N TYR A 47 -11.56 5.07 -1.51
CA TYR A 47 -11.05 6.26 -0.84
C TYR A 47 -11.81 6.59 0.44
N ALA A 48 -12.62 5.68 0.94
CA ALA A 48 -13.32 5.85 2.19
C ALA A 48 -12.37 5.62 3.38
N ASP A 49 -12.67 6.29 4.49
CA ASP A 49 -11.90 6.16 5.74
C ASP A 49 -12.34 4.92 6.48
N MET A 50 -12.02 3.74 5.95
CA MET A 50 -12.43 2.47 6.52
C MET A 50 -11.51 1.35 6.06
N GLU A 51 -11.52 0.24 6.79
CA GLU A 51 -10.89 -0.99 6.36
C GLU A 51 -11.74 -1.65 5.27
N LEU A 52 -11.08 -2.33 4.33
CA LEU A 52 -11.77 -3.04 3.26
C LEU A 52 -11.35 -4.51 3.25
N PRO A 53 -12.27 -5.42 2.91
CA PRO A 53 -11.94 -6.85 2.94
C PRO A 53 -11.05 -7.26 1.79
N LEU A 54 -10.17 -8.21 2.04
CA LEU A 54 -9.37 -8.89 1.02
C LEU A 54 -10.00 -10.25 0.72
N ALA A 55 -9.66 -10.81 -0.45
CA ALA A 55 -10.20 -12.09 -0.89
C ALA A 55 -9.88 -13.24 0.08
N ASN A 56 -8.79 -13.13 0.83
CA ASN A 56 -8.36 -14.18 1.78
C ASN A 56 -8.96 -14.05 3.19
N GLY A 57 -9.90 -13.13 3.38
CA GLY A 57 -10.54 -12.90 4.69
C GLY A 57 -9.82 -11.91 5.58
N HIS A 58 -8.62 -11.48 5.23
CA HIS A 58 -7.94 -10.40 5.92
C HIS A 58 -8.47 -9.06 5.44
N LYS A 59 -8.02 -7.97 6.06
CA LYS A 59 -8.49 -6.63 5.74
C LYS A 59 -7.35 -5.74 5.31
N MET A 60 -7.66 -4.84 4.40
CA MET A 60 -6.83 -3.74 3.98
C MET A 60 -7.02 -2.59 4.96
N LEU A 61 -5.93 -2.03 5.49
CA LEU A 61 -6.01 -0.96 6.47
C LEU A 61 -6.54 0.34 5.88
N GLU A 62 -7.07 1.20 6.74
CA GLU A 62 -7.50 2.54 6.36
C GLU A 62 -6.31 3.32 5.77
N PRO A 63 -6.56 4.18 4.77
CA PRO A 63 -5.46 4.93 4.12
C PRO A 63 -4.64 5.77 5.11
N LYS A 64 -5.29 6.42 6.07
CA LYS A 64 -4.60 7.25 7.05
C LYS A 64 -3.64 6.46 7.94
N VAL A 65 -4.00 5.21 8.25
CA VAL A 65 -3.14 4.33 9.06
C VAL A 65 -1.90 3.94 8.28
N VAL A 66 -2.07 3.53 7.03
CA VAL A 66 -0.94 3.19 6.15
C VAL A 66 0.00 4.37 6.00
N ALA A 67 -0.54 5.55 5.76
CA ALA A 67 0.25 6.77 5.61
C ALA A 67 1.03 7.12 6.88
N ARG A 68 0.39 7.00 8.03
CA ARG A 68 1.03 7.31 9.30
C ARG A 68 2.15 6.33 9.65
N LEU A 69 1.94 5.04 9.36
CA LEU A 69 2.97 4.03 9.55
C LEU A 69 4.18 4.30 8.66
N ALA A 70 3.93 4.62 7.40
CA ALA A 70 5.00 4.93 6.44
C ALA A 70 5.80 6.17 6.89
N GLN A 71 5.12 7.21 7.39
CA GLN A 71 5.79 8.40 7.90
C GLN A 71 6.71 8.07 9.07
N GLY A 72 6.28 7.17 9.95
CA GLY A 72 7.09 6.75 11.09
C GLY A 72 8.38 6.05 10.71
N LEU A 73 8.43 5.43 9.55
CA LEU A 73 9.63 4.72 9.07
C LEU A 73 10.72 5.67 8.58
N LYS A 74 10.38 6.89 8.18
CA LYS A 74 11.34 7.89 7.68
C LYS A 74 12.25 7.35 6.58
N LEU A 75 11.64 6.71 5.59
CA LEU A 75 12.37 6.03 4.51
C LEU A 75 13.10 7.00 3.60
N LYS A 76 14.24 6.55 3.06
CA LYS A 76 15.05 7.28 2.09
C LYS A 76 15.17 6.47 0.81
N LYS A 77 15.44 7.16 -0.29
CA LYS A 77 15.51 6.55 -1.63
C LYS A 77 16.65 5.55 -1.81
N ASP A 78 17.64 5.56 -0.95
CA ASP A 78 18.75 4.60 -0.99
C ASP A 78 18.55 3.41 -0.06
N GLU A 79 17.41 3.33 0.62
CA GLU A 79 17.15 2.26 1.58
C GLU A 79 16.33 1.14 0.97
N THR A 80 16.50 -0.07 1.51
CA THR A 80 15.63 -1.22 1.23
C THR A 80 14.77 -1.45 2.45
N VAL A 81 13.46 -1.61 2.22
CA VAL A 81 12.50 -1.88 3.29
C VAL A 81 11.94 -3.29 3.13
N LEU A 82 11.79 -3.99 4.25
CA LEU A 82 11.14 -5.30 4.29
C LEU A 82 9.71 -5.13 4.81
N GLU A 83 8.77 -5.61 4.02
CA GLU A 83 7.35 -5.61 4.39
C GLU A 83 6.91 -7.05 4.68
N ILE A 84 6.33 -7.28 5.85
CA ILE A 84 5.75 -8.57 6.22
C ILE A 84 4.24 -8.45 6.05
N GLY A 85 3.69 -9.22 5.09
CA GLY A 85 2.27 -9.17 4.74
C GLY A 85 2.02 -8.22 3.57
N THR A 86 2.14 -8.74 2.35
CA THR A 86 1.91 -7.97 1.12
C THR A 86 0.46 -7.45 1.05
N GLY A 87 -0.50 -8.27 1.48
CA GLY A 87 -1.91 -7.92 1.46
C GLY A 87 -2.39 -7.49 0.10
N SER A 88 -3.03 -6.33 0.01
CA SER A 88 -3.53 -5.79 -1.26
C SER A 88 -2.41 -5.28 -2.17
N GLY A 89 -1.24 -5.00 -1.62
CA GLY A 89 -0.15 -4.33 -2.33
C GLY A 89 -0.19 -2.81 -2.26
N TYR A 90 -1.20 -2.22 -1.65
CA TYR A 90 -1.31 -0.76 -1.58
C TYR A 90 -0.19 -0.14 -0.75
N ALA A 91 0.06 -0.69 0.45
CA ALA A 91 1.17 -0.23 1.28
C ALA A 91 2.51 -0.50 0.58
N THR A 92 2.63 -1.63 -0.12
CA THR A 92 3.81 -1.95 -0.92
C THR A 92 4.08 -0.86 -1.95
N ALA A 93 3.04 -0.40 -2.65
CA ALA A 93 3.14 0.68 -3.63
C ALA A 93 3.65 1.97 -2.98
N LEU A 94 3.10 2.34 -1.83
CA LEU A 94 3.54 3.53 -1.11
C LEU A 94 5.01 3.41 -0.70
N LEU A 95 5.40 2.28 -0.11
CA LEU A 95 6.79 2.04 0.30
C LEU A 95 7.75 2.11 -0.90
N SER A 96 7.33 1.59 -2.05
CA SER A 96 8.17 1.58 -3.25
C SER A 96 8.44 2.97 -3.79
N LYS A 97 7.54 3.92 -3.55
CA LYS A 97 7.75 5.31 -3.94
C LYS A 97 8.66 6.05 -2.97
N LEU A 98 8.77 5.59 -1.74
CA LEU A 98 9.54 6.26 -0.68
C LEU A 98 10.93 5.68 -0.49
N ALA A 99 11.11 4.39 -0.76
CA ALA A 99 12.39 3.69 -0.61
C ALA A 99 13.01 3.40 -1.97
N GLY A 100 14.26 2.94 -1.97
CA GLY A 100 14.91 2.48 -3.19
C GLY A 100 14.41 1.13 -3.62
N LYS A 101 14.08 0.28 -2.66
CA LYS A 101 13.62 -1.08 -2.92
C LYS A 101 12.71 -1.58 -1.80
N VAL A 102 11.72 -2.37 -2.17
CA VAL A 102 10.85 -3.06 -1.22
C VAL A 102 11.00 -4.55 -1.41
N VAL A 103 11.22 -5.28 -0.32
CA VAL A 103 11.13 -6.74 -0.31
C VAL A 103 9.86 -7.05 0.46
N THR A 104 8.89 -7.67 -0.18
CA THR A 104 7.59 -7.95 0.44
C THR A 104 7.39 -9.46 0.57
N ASP A 105 6.95 -9.87 1.75
CA ASP A 105 6.76 -11.28 2.12
C ASP A 105 5.30 -11.51 2.48
N ASP A 106 4.75 -12.65 2.04
CA ASP A 106 3.41 -13.06 2.43
C ASP A 106 3.34 -14.58 2.47
N ILE A 107 2.73 -15.11 3.51
CA ILE A 107 2.51 -16.56 3.61
C ILE A 107 1.39 -17.02 2.69
N ASP A 108 0.55 -16.11 2.23
CA ASP A 108 -0.55 -16.41 1.30
C ASP A 108 -0.09 -16.14 -0.13
N ALA A 109 0.29 -17.21 -0.83
CA ALA A 109 0.82 -17.13 -2.19
C ALA A 109 -0.20 -16.55 -3.18
N GLU A 110 -1.47 -16.93 -3.05
CA GLU A 110 -2.50 -16.44 -3.96
C GLU A 110 -2.75 -14.95 -3.77
N GLN A 111 -2.79 -14.50 -2.53
CA GLN A 111 -2.97 -13.07 -2.24
C GLN A 111 -1.79 -12.28 -2.76
N GLN A 112 -0.57 -12.76 -2.57
CA GLN A 112 0.61 -12.07 -3.09
C GLN A 112 0.60 -12.00 -4.62
N GLN A 113 0.16 -13.06 -5.30
CA GLN A 113 0.07 -13.06 -6.75
C GLN A 113 -0.94 -12.02 -7.26
N ARG A 114 -2.06 -11.86 -6.56
CA ARG A 114 -3.04 -10.83 -6.91
C ARG A 114 -2.43 -9.43 -6.77
N ALA A 115 -1.73 -9.19 -5.66
CA ALA A 115 -1.06 -7.91 -5.43
C ALA A 115 0.04 -7.65 -6.46
N LYS A 116 0.85 -8.66 -6.76
CA LYS A 116 1.93 -8.55 -7.74
C LYS A 116 1.39 -8.17 -9.11
N LYS A 117 0.29 -8.78 -9.53
CA LYS A 117 -0.32 -8.47 -10.82
C LYS A 117 -0.68 -6.99 -10.91
N VAL A 118 -1.31 -6.44 -9.88
CA VAL A 118 -1.69 -5.04 -9.84
C VAL A 118 -0.45 -4.14 -9.86
N LEU A 119 0.53 -4.45 -9.01
CA LEU A 119 1.76 -3.66 -8.92
C LEU A 119 2.53 -3.66 -10.23
N ASP A 120 2.63 -4.81 -10.89
CA ASP A 120 3.31 -4.91 -12.20
C ASP A 120 2.56 -4.10 -13.27
N GLU A 121 1.24 -4.20 -13.31
CA GLU A 121 0.42 -3.47 -14.28
C GLU A 121 0.54 -1.95 -14.10
N LEU A 122 0.72 -1.49 -12.86
CA LEU A 122 0.85 -0.07 -12.56
C LEU A 122 2.31 0.42 -12.62
N GLY A 123 3.26 -0.47 -12.88
CA GLY A 123 4.64 -0.09 -13.12
C GLY A 123 5.54 0.03 -11.89
N PHE A 124 5.17 -0.57 -10.77
CA PHE A 124 6.00 -0.58 -9.57
C PHE A 124 7.09 -1.66 -9.69
N ALA A 125 8.25 -1.26 -10.21
CA ALA A 125 9.30 -2.20 -10.60
C ALA A 125 10.34 -2.52 -9.51
N ASN A 126 10.42 -1.72 -8.45
CA ASN A 126 11.43 -1.88 -7.40
C ASN A 126 10.93 -2.74 -6.22
N VAL A 127 10.13 -3.74 -6.51
CA VAL A 127 9.54 -4.64 -5.51
C VAL A 127 10.00 -6.06 -5.77
N ASP A 128 10.57 -6.70 -4.76
CA ASP A 128 10.90 -8.13 -4.79
C ASP A 128 9.88 -8.89 -3.93
N TYR A 129 9.40 -9.99 -4.46
CA TYR A 129 8.36 -10.80 -3.81
C TYR A 129 8.98 -12.07 -3.26
N VAL A 130 8.78 -12.34 -1.97
CA VAL A 130 9.24 -13.56 -1.34
C VAL A 130 8.06 -14.30 -0.71
N GLN A 131 8.18 -15.62 -0.65
CA GLN A 131 7.13 -16.53 -0.20
C GLN A 131 7.58 -17.27 1.04
N ASN A 132 8.11 -16.56 1.99
CA ASN A 132 8.55 -17.14 3.23
C ASN A 132 7.55 -16.82 4.33
N ASN A 133 7.49 -17.64 5.34
CA ASN A 133 6.97 -17.21 6.63
C ASN A 133 8.12 -16.45 7.28
N GLY A 134 8.16 -15.14 7.15
CA GLY A 134 9.32 -14.32 7.50
C GLY A 134 9.98 -14.68 8.83
N LEU A 135 9.21 -15.08 9.83
CA LEU A 135 9.75 -15.46 11.13
C LEU A 135 10.42 -16.84 11.11
N THR A 136 9.90 -17.77 10.33
CA THR A 136 10.42 -19.13 10.23
C THR A 136 11.69 -19.18 9.39
N GLU A 137 11.67 -18.49 8.26
CA GLU A 137 12.78 -18.53 7.32
C GLU A 137 13.98 -17.70 7.75
N ALA A 138 13.79 -16.77 8.66
CA ALA A 138 14.87 -15.98 9.20
C ALA A 138 15.78 -16.77 10.16
N SER A 139 15.36 -17.95 10.55
CA SER A 139 16.13 -18.79 11.45
C SER A 139 17.19 -19.65 10.75
#